data_b0803bd33b31ff2e242b426fd9dfbf7e
#
_entry.id   b0803bd33b31ff2e242b426fd9dfbf7e
#
_cell.length_a   1.000
_cell.length_b   1.000
_cell.length_c   1.000
_cell.angle_alpha   90.00
_cell.angle_beta   90.00
_cell.angle_gamma   90.00
#
_symmetry.space_group_name_H-M   'P 1'
#
loop_
_entity.id
_entity.type
_entity.pdbx_description
1 polymer ?
#
loop_
_entity_poly.entity_id
_entity_poly.type
_entity_poly.pdbx_seq_one_letter_code
_entity_poly.pdbx_strand_id
1 'polypeptide(L)'
;MQKYFVLLLALLLSACNMSRPIPELESVPVTDTPGAEGGYTQCAWTWASQPLPDLTAKVQSALEAAGLKSVAISAEAYGENCITGTGEVDHFAAMETDFRFTVQVASLNDHAALGKMLEQILVILDNFPTGSTPGPNAGYIGVTFQSGIEELRLWFHIADGESAREQGFHGTELLEKLQNQ
;
A
#
# COMPACT_ATOMS: atom_id res chain seq x y z
N MET A 1 31.10 -43.78 -20.32
CA MET A 1 30.07 -43.77 -19.26
C MET A 1 28.80 -43.08 -19.77
N GLN A 2 28.21 -43.57 -20.89
CA GLN A 2 27.12 -42.87 -21.60
C GLN A 2 26.01 -43.81 -22.09
N LYS A 3 25.85 -44.96 -21.46
CA LYS A 3 24.90 -46.01 -21.92
C LYS A 3 23.74 -46.32 -20.95
N TYR A 4 23.62 -45.64 -19.81
CA TYR A 4 22.57 -45.91 -18.79
C TYR A 4 21.53 -44.82 -18.63
N PHE A 5 21.57 -43.75 -19.46
CA PHE A 5 20.66 -42.60 -19.31
C PHE A 5 19.37 -42.70 -20.16
N VAL A 6 19.24 -43.71 -21.02
CA VAL A 6 18.11 -43.83 -21.96
C VAL A 6 16.97 -44.74 -21.45
N LEU A 7 17.18 -45.51 -20.38
CA LEU A 7 16.22 -46.55 -19.95
C LEU A 7 15.28 -46.12 -18.83
N LEU A 8 15.35 -44.87 -18.36
CA LEU A 8 14.55 -44.36 -17.23
C LEU A 8 13.43 -43.38 -17.63
N LEU A 9 13.24 -43.16 -18.95
CA LEU A 9 12.24 -42.19 -19.45
C LEU A 9 10.96 -42.85 -20.04
N ALA A 10 10.80 -44.14 -19.92
CA ALA A 10 9.68 -44.88 -20.56
C ALA A 10 8.60 -45.38 -19.58
N LEU A 11 8.62 -45.01 -18.29
CA LEU A 11 7.70 -45.58 -17.27
C LEU A 11 6.75 -44.56 -16.60
N LEU A 12 6.60 -43.32 -17.12
CA LEU A 12 5.74 -42.30 -16.51
C LEU A 12 4.50 -41.91 -17.36
N LEU A 13 4.06 -42.71 -18.32
CA LEU A 13 2.91 -42.40 -19.17
C LEU A 13 1.71 -43.34 -19.00
N SER A 14 1.47 -43.88 -17.82
CA SER A 14 0.29 -44.75 -17.62
C SER A 14 -0.36 -44.48 -16.27
N ALA A 15 -0.99 -43.33 -16.07
CA ALA A 15 -2.05 -43.16 -15.05
C ALA A 15 -2.66 -41.78 -15.20
N CYS A 16 -3.78 -41.67 -15.87
CA CYS A 16 -4.82 -40.69 -15.51
C CYS A 16 -5.99 -40.81 -16.50
N ASN A 17 -6.82 -41.80 -16.31
CA ASN A 17 -8.18 -41.74 -16.82
C ASN A 17 -9.13 -42.32 -15.76
N MET A 18 -9.30 -41.56 -14.65
CA MET A 18 -10.40 -41.77 -13.73
C MET A 18 -11.30 -40.51 -13.81
N SER A 19 -12.18 -40.51 -14.81
CA SER A 19 -13.36 -39.63 -14.79
C SER A 19 -14.25 -40.06 -13.62
N ARG A 20 -14.14 -39.37 -12.50
CA ARG A 20 -15.13 -39.47 -11.43
C ARG A 20 -16.40 -38.75 -11.90
N PRO A 21 -17.60 -39.39 -11.84
CA PRO A 21 -18.83 -38.68 -12.07
C PRO A 21 -18.97 -37.59 -10.99
N ILE A 22 -19.19 -36.35 -11.44
CA ILE A 22 -19.53 -35.23 -10.55
C ILE A 22 -20.88 -35.60 -9.93
N PRO A 23 -20.99 -35.65 -8.58
CA PRO A 23 -22.31 -35.83 -7.97
C PRO A 23 -23.18 -34.63 -8.36
N GLU A 24 -24.31 -34.92 -8.96
CA GLU A 24 -25.36 -33.95 -9.26
C GLU A 24 -25.74 -33.27 -7.93
N LEU A 25 -25.48 -31.95 -7.81
CA LEU A 25 -25.90 -31.17 -6.67
C LEU A 25 -27.43 -31.19 -6.68
N GLU A 26 -28.01 -32.00 -5.80
CA GLU A 26 -29.42 -31.85 -5.47
C GLU A 26 -29.65 -30.39 -5.06
N SER A 27 -30.53 -29.72 -5.79
CA SER A 27 -31.00 -28.40 -5.47
C SER A 27 -31.69 -28.42 -4.11
N VAL A 28 -30.99 -28.01 -3.07
CA VAL A 28 -31.57 -27.79 -1.75
C VAL A 28 -32.64 -26.72 -1.95
N PRO A 29 -33.92 -27.00 -1.58
CA PRO A 29 -34.96 -25.98 -1.66
C PRO A 29 -34.54 -24.83 -0.73
N VAL A 30 -34.35 -23.62 -1.32
CA VAL A 30 -34.19 -22.40 -0.55
C VAL A 30 -35.48 -22.18 0.21
N THR A 31 -35.44 -22.53 1.50
CA THR A 31 -36.54 -22.18 2.40
C THR A 31 -36.41 -20.68 2.65
N ASP A 32 -37.28 -19.88 2.03
CA ASP A 32 -37.47 -18.48 2.38
C ASP A 32 -37.80 -18.40 3.87
N THR A 33 -36.81 -18.06 4.69
CA THR A 33 -37.00 -17.73 6.09
C THR A 33 -37.48 -16.27 6.14
N PRO A 34 -38.74 -15.99 6.45
CA PRO A 34 -39.19 -14.63 6.65
C PRO A 34 -38.71 -14.17 8.02
N GLY A 35 -37.80 -13.20 8.07
CA GLY A 35 -37.46 -12.51 9.31
C GLY A 35 -36.01 -12.32 9.62
N ALA A 36 -35.33 -11.55 8.78
CA ALA A 36 -34.20 -10.74 9.22
C ALA A 36 -34.32 -9.39 8.50
N GLU A 37 -35.11 -8.48 9.07
CA GLU A 37 -35.09 -7.06 8.75
C GLU A 37 -33.78 -6.43 9.28
N GLY A 38 -32.68 -6.88 8.77
CA GLY A 38 -31.38 -6.22 8.77
C GLY A 38 -30.98 -6.14 7.31
N GLY A 39 -31.53 -5.15 6.59
CA GLY A 39 -31.21 -4.95 5.20
C GLY A 39 -29.72 -4.72 5.04
N TYR A 40 -29.00 -5.77 4.67
CA TYR A 40 -27.61 -5.61 4.21
C TYR A 40 -27.67 -4.78 2.93
N THR A 41 -27.17 -3.55 3.01
CA THR A 41 -27.00 -2.73 1.81
C THR A 41 -26.03 -3.48 0.90
N GLN A 42 -26.52 -3.96 -0.24
CA GLN A 42 -25.68 -4.62 -1.22
C GLN A 42 -24.82 -3.54 -1.87
N CYS A 43 -23.50 -3.57 -1.61
CA CYS A 43 -22.53 -2.63 -2.15
C CYS A 43 -21.98 -3.09 -3.49
N ALA A 44 -21.88 -2.18 -4.44
CA ALA A 44 -20.90 -2.24 -5.52
C ALA A 44 -19.66 -1.45 -5.05
N TRP A 45 -18.54 -2.14 -4.84
CA TRP A 45 -17.32 -1.53 -4.33
C TRP A 45 -16.52 -0.88 -5.45
N THR A 46 -16.08 0.36 -5.24
CA THR A 46 -15.26 1.12 -6.19
C THR A 46 -14.11 1.80 -5.46
N TRP A 47 -12.91 1.72 -6.04
CA TRP A 47 -11.72 2.37 -5.49
C TRP A 47 -11.91 3.88 -5.35
N ALA A 48 -11.45 4.43 -4.24
CA ALA A 48 -11.54 5.84 -3.94
C ALA A 48 -10.42 6.28 -2.98
N SER A 49 -10.11 7.59 -3.00
CA SER A 49 -9.27 8.23 -2.00
C SER A 49 -10.05 9.33 -1.32
N GLN A 50 -9.82 9.53 -0.02
CA GLN A 50 -10.38 10.62 0.76
C GLN A 50 -9.27 11.43 1.42
N PRO A 51 -9.20 12.77 1.20
CA PRO A 51 -8.24 13.63 1.90
C PRO A 51 -8.43 13.56 3.41
N LEU A 52 -7.32 13.60 4.15
CA LEU A 52 -7.26 13.62 5.62
C LEU A 52 -6.69 14.95 6.12
N PRO A 53 -7.46 16.07 6.09
CA PRO A 53 -6.95 17.40 6.38
C PRO A 53 -6.41 17.54 7.82
N ASP A 54 -7.06 16.92 8.81
CA ASP A 54 -6.62 16.96 10.22
C ASP A 54 -5.29 16.21 10.42
N LEU A 55 -5.11 15.06 9.77
CA LEU A 55 -3.86 14.31 9.79
C LEU A 55 -2.76 15.09 9.06
N THR A 56 -3.07 15.62 7.88
CA THR A 56 -2.17 16.50 7.13
C THR A 56 -1.65 17.64 8.00
N ALA A 57 -2.55 18.36 8.70
CA ALA A 57 -2.16 19.47 9.58
C ALA A 57 -1.28 19.03 10.76
N LYS A 58 -1.55 17.85 11.36
CA LYS A 58 -0.75 17.29 12.45
C LYS A 58 0.66 16.95 11.98
N VAL A 59 0.79 16.24 10.85
CA VAL A 59 2.10 15.89 10.28
C VAL A 59 2.86 17.14 9.85
N GLN A 60 2.21 18.11 9.21
CA GLN A 60 2.82 19.39 8.83
C GLN A 60 3.38 20.12 10.06
N SER A 61 2.63 20.18 11.16
CA SER A 61 3.09 20.79 12.42
C SER A 61 4.31 20.07 13.01
N ALA A 62 4.35 18.73 12.92
CA ALA A 62 5.51 17.95 13.37
C ALA A 62 6.75 18.21 12.52
N LEU A 63 6.60 18.33 11.19
CA LEU A 63 7.67 18.70 10.27
C LEU A 63 8.25 20.08 10.59
N GLU A 64 7.38 21.08 10.81
CA GLU A 64 7.77 22.45 11.15
C GLU A 64 8.50 22.50 12.50
N ALA A 65 8.00 21.77 13.50
CA ALA A 65 8.64 21.66 14.82
C ALA A 65 10.05 21.02 14.73
N ALA A 66 10.25 20.09 13.79
CA ALA A 66 11.56 19.50 13.50
C ALA A 66 12.46 20.39 12.63
N GLY A 67 11.98 21.57 12.21
CA GLY A 67 12.73 22.51 11.39
C GLY A 67 12.66 22.26 9.87
N LEU A 68 11.83 21.30 9.42
CA LEU A 68 11.65 20.93 8.00
C LEU A 68 10.62 21.87 7.32
N LYS A 69 10.89 23.16 7.31
CA LYS A 69 9.96 24.20 6.79
C LYS A 69 9.78 24.17 5.27
N SER A 70 10.72 23.55 4.54
CA SER A 70 10.67 23.40 3.08
C SER A 70 9.90 22.16 2.63
N VAL A 71 9.25 21.45 3.54
CA VAL A 71 8.49 20.23 3.29
C VAL A 71 7.00 20.54 3.40
N ALA A 72 6.25 20.26 2.33
CA ALA A 72 4.80 20.23 2.33
C ALA A 72 4.32 18.78 2.33
N ILE A 73 3.16 18.50 2.96
CA ILE A 73 2.58 17.17 3.09
C ILE A 73 1.11 17.19 2.68
N SER A 74 0.63 16.10 2.12
CA SER A 74 -0.78 15.72 2.10
C SER A 74 -0.93 14.27 2.56
N ALA A 75 -1.96 14.00 3.36
CA ALA A 75 -2.36 12.64 3.76
C ALA A 75 -3.73 12.33 3.19
N GLU A 76 -3.92 11.12 2.70
CA GLU A 76 -5.19 10.63 2.18
C GLU A 76 -5.42 9.17 2.58
N ALA A 77 -6.67 8.81 2.86
CA ALA A 77 -7.07 7.43 3.02
C ALA A 77 -7.37 6.84 1.65
N TYR A 78 -6.78 5.70 1.33
CA TYR A 78 -7.10 4.90 0.17
C TYR A 78 -7.99 3.74 0.57
N GLY A 79 -8.99 3.42 -0.25
CA GLY A 79 -9.97 2.38 0.08
C GLY A 79 -11.07 2.26 -0.95
N GLU A 80 -12.26 1.88 -0.52
CA GLU A 80 -13.38 1.63 -1.40
C GLU A 80 -14.65 2.35 -0.93
N ASN A 81 -15.38 2.93 -1.86
CA ASN A 81 -16.75 3.38 -1.65
C ASN A 81 -17.73 2.22 -1.83
N CYS A 82 -18.65 2.04 -0.89
CA CYS A 82 -19.83 1.25 -1.07
C CYS A 82 -20.87 2.06 -1.86
N ILE A 83 -21.15 1.65 -3.10
CA ILE A 83 -22.18 2.26 -3.95
C ILE A 83 -23.46 1.46 -3.84
N THR A 84 -24.55 2.12 -3.45
CA THR A 84 -25.89 1.51 -3.35
C THR A 84 -26.48 1.23 -4.73
N GLY A 85 -27.56 0.48 -4.78
CA GLY A 85 -28.32 0.25 -6.02
C GLY A 85 -28.91 1.52 -6.66
N THR A 86 -28.96 2.65 -5.92
CA THR A 86 -29.38 3.97 -6.42
C THR A 86 -28.20 4.76 -7.00
N GLY A 87 -26.97 4.26 -6.89
CA GLY A 87 -25.75 4.93 -7.36
C GLY A 87 -25.16 5.93 -6.35
N GLU A 88 -25.67 5.99 -5.13
CA GLU A 88 -25.16 6.86 -4.08
C GLU A 88 -24.06 6.15 -3.26
N VAL A 89 -23.10 6.94 -2.75
CA VAL A 89 -22.10 6.44 -1.80
C VAL A 89 -22.74 6.32 -0.43
N ASP A 90 -22.86 5.09 0.09
CA ASP A 90 -23.35 4.83 1.43
C ASP A 90 -22.27 5.11 2.48
N HIS A 91 -21.08 4.50 2.28
CA HIS A 91 -19.94 4.74 3.15
C HIS A 91 -18.62 4.47 2.40
N PHE A 92 -17.54 4.94 3.00
CA PHE A 92 -16.17 4.67 2.56
C PHE A 92 -15.48 3.72 3.55
N ALA A 93 -14.89 2.65 3.04
CA ALA A 93 -14.08 1.71 3.80
C ALA A 93 -12.60 1.99 3.54
N ALA A 94 -11.94 2.69 4.48
CA ALA A 94 -10.51 2.94 4.40
C ALA A 94 -9.73 1.62 4.53
N MET A 95 -8.77 1.38 3.66
CA MET A 95 -7.87 0.23 3.66
C MET A 95 -6.48 0.58 4.17
N GLU A 96 -6.00 1.78 3.82
CA GLU A 96 -4.67 2.28 4.19
C GLU A 96 -4.65 3.81 4.17
N THR A 97 -3.59 4.39 4.75
CA THR A 97 -3.32 5.83 4.71
C THR A 97 -2.01 6.09 3.99
N ASP A 98 -2.07 6.90 2.93
CA ASP A 98 -0.92 7.35 2.15
C ASP A 98 -0.47 8.74 2.57
N PHE A 99 0.86 8.95 2.55
CA PHE A 99 1.48 10.25 2.80
C PHE A 99 2.26 10.70 1.57
N ARG A 100 2.04 11.93 1.12
CA ARG A 100 2.75 12.53 -0.02
C ARG A 100 3.48 13.78 0.41
N PHE A 101 4.79 13.79 0.25
CA PHE A 101 5.67 14.89 0.62
C PHE A 101 6.23 15.57 -0.62
N THR A 102 6.24 16.90 -0.62
CA THR A 102 6.96 17.73 -1.57
C THR A 102 8.04 18.51 -0.84
N VAL A 103 9.27 18.32 -1.25
CA VAL A 103 10.47 18.83 -0.57
C VAL A 103 11.23 19.77 -1.50
N GLN A 104 11.33 21.05 -1.16
CA GLN A 104 12.14 22.00 -1.91
C GLN A 104 13.61 21.86 -1.53
N VAL A 105 14.46 21.59 -2.50
CA VAL A 105 15.91 21.37 -2.32
C VAL A 105 16.74 22.23 -3.26
N ALA A 106 17.99 22.50 -2.87
CA ALA A 106 18.90 23.28 -3.69
C ALA A 106 19.45 22.48 -4.88
N SER A 107 19.62 21.17 -4.74
CA SER A 107 20.17 20.28 -5.76
C SER A 107 19.67 18.85 -5.60
N LEU A 108 19.30 18.20 -6.70
CA LEU A 108 18.96 16.77 -6.73
C LEU A 108 20.19 15.86 -6.75
N ASN A 109 21.38 16.41 -6.98
CA ASN A 109 22.64 15.65 -7.00
C ASN A 109 23.27 15.50 -5.61
N ASP A 110 22.77 16.21 -4.59
CA ASP A 110 23.24 16.08 -3.20
C ASP A 110 22.48 14.93 -2.50
N HIS A 111 22.80 13.70 -2.89
CA HIS A 111 22.16 12.50 -2.36
C HIS A 111 22.30 12.38 -0.83
N ALA A 112 23.37 12.94 -0.25
CA ALA A 112 23.55 12.94 1.20
C ALA A 112 22.52 13.84 1.90
N ALA A 113 22.27 15.04 1.37
CA ALA A 113 21.25 15.93 1.89
C ALA A 113 19.83 15.37 1.68
N LEU A 114 19.55 14.81 0.49
CA LEU A 114 18.25 14.19 0.19
C LEU A 114 17.97 13.00 1.12
N GLY A 115 18.94 12.11 1.28
CA GLY A 115 18.80 10.92 2.14
C GLY A 115 18.60 11.29 3.61
N LYS A 116 19.33 12.31 4.12
CA LYS A 116 19.14 12.82 5.48
C LYS A 116 17.72 13.39 5.68
N MET A 117 17.21 14.12 4.69
CA MET A 117 15.86 14.69 4.75
C MET A 117 14.78 13.60 4.70
N LEU A 118 14.98 12.60 3.85
CA LEU A 118 14.12 11.41 3.80
C LEU A 118 14.08 10.69 5.15
N GLU A 119 15.24 10.47 5.77
CA GLU A 119 15.34 9.85 7.10
C GLU A 119 14.59 10.65 8.18
N GLN A 120 14.72 11.97 8.17
CA GLN A 120 13.98 12.83 9.10
C GLN A 120 12.46 12.74 8.90
N ILE A 121 11.98 12.69 7.66
CA ILE A 121 10.55 12.50 7.35
C ILE A 121 10.06 11.17 7.92
N LEU A 122 10.80 10.08 7.71
CA LEU A 122 10.43 8.75 8.22
C LEU A 122 10.40 8.72 9.75
N VAL A 123 11.36 9.33 10.43
CA VAL A 123 11.37 9.45 11.91
C VAL A 123 10.15 10.23 12.42
N ILE A 124 9.71 11.26 11.70
CA ILE A 124 8.50 11.99 12.09
C ILE A 124 7.26 11.13 11.91
N LEU A 125 7.18 10.35 10.83
CA LEU A 125 6.06 9.43 10.57
C LEU A 125 5.94 8.32 11.62
N ASP A 126 7.00 7.94 12.33
CA ASP A 126 6.94 6.99 13.45
C ASP A 126 5.94 7.41 14.55
N ASN A 127 5.61 8.72 14.64
CA ASN A 127 4.60 9.25 15.55
C ASN A 127 3.15 9.06 15.05
N PHE A 128 2.98 8.56 13.82
CA PHE A 128 1.69 8.34 13.16
C PHE A 128 1.59 6.89 12.66
N PRO A 129 1.73 5.89 13.55
CA PRO A 129 1.80 4.49 13.15
C PRO A 129 0.47 4.00 12.58
N THR A 130 0.53 2.94 11.77
CA THR A 130 -0.64 2.18 11.34
C THR A 130 -1.49 1.80 12.55
N GLY A 131 -2.81 2.02 12.47
CA GLY A 131 -3.74 1.86 13.61
C GLY A 131 -4.03 3.15 14.38
N SER A 132 -3.21 4.21 14.25
CA SER A 132 -3.56 5.59 14.64
C SER A 132 -4.09 6.42 13.45
N THR A 133 -4.02 5.87 12.25
CA THR A 133 -4.47 6.43 10.97
C THR A 133 -5.60 5.57 10.40
N PRO A 134 -6.45 6.11 9.49
CA PRO A 134 -7.50 5.33 8.84
C PRO A 134 -6.96 4.13 8.06
N GLY A 135 -7.69 3.01 8.15
CA GLY A 135 -7.34 1.75 7.48
C GLY A 135 -6.49 0.80 8.33
N PRO A 136 -6.65 -0.52 8.14
CA PRO A 136 -5.95 -1.55 8.90
C PRO A 136 -4.51 -1.81 8.39
N ASN A 137 -4.18 -1.36 7.17
CA ASN A 137 -2.89 -1.64 6.54
C ASN A 137 -1.97 -0.42 6.56
N ALA A 138 -0.66 -0.68 6.54
CA ALA A 138 0.32 0.33 6.23
C ALA A 138 0.19 0.72 4.76
N GLY A 139 0.06 2.02 4.48
CA GLY A 139 -0.02 2.55 3.12
C GLY A 139 1.35 2.89 2.53
N TYR A 140 1.36 3.88 1.66
CA TYR A 140 2.53 4.32 0.92
C TYR A 140 3.05 5.68 1.37
N ILE A 141 4.33 5.89 1.11
CA ILE A 141 4.99 7.18 1.21
C ILE A 141 5.45 7.58 -0.21
N GLY A 142 4.95 8.73 -0.66
CA GLY A 142 5.47 9.44 -1.84
C GLY A 142 6.35 10.59 -1.39
N VAL A 143 7.58 10.69 -1.89
CA VAL A 143 8.44 11.86 -1.67
C VAL A 143 8.88 12.41 -3.01
N THR A 144 8.58 13.67 -3.24
CA THR A 144 9.02 14.42 -4.43
C THR A 144 10.01 15.51 -4.00
N PHE A 145 11.29 15.32 -4.27
CA PHE A 145 12.29 16.36 -4.14
C PHE A 145 12.25 17.24 -5.37
N GLN A 146 12.17 18.56 -5.19
CA GLN A 146 12.08 19.53 -6.28
C GLN A 146 13.23 20.53 -6.20
N SER A 147 13.90 20.74 -7.35
CA SER A 147 14.91 21.77 -7.55
C SER A 147 14.59 22.55 -8.83
N GLY A 148 13.93 23.70 -8.68
CA GLY A 148 13.40 24.44 -9.84
C GLY A 148 12.32 23.64 -10.56
N ILE A 149 12.58 23.27 -11.83
CA ILE A 149 11.66 22.46 -12.66
C ILE A 149 12.00 20.96 -12.65
N GLU A 150 13.12 20.60 -12.06
CA GLU A 150 13.56 19.21 -11.97
C GLU A 150 13.03 18.55 -10.71
N GLU A 151 12.75 17.26 -10.78
CA GLU A 151 12.24 16.49 -9.64
C GLU A 151 12.78 15.07 -9.62
N LEU A 152 12.94 14.57 -8.39
CA LEU A 152 13.25 13.19 -8.07
C LEU A 152 12.08 12.64 -7.22
N ARG A 153 11.44 11.57 -7.69
CA ARG A 153 10.29 10.96 -7.03
C ARG A 153 10.64 9.60 -6.47
N LEU A 154 10.20 9.37 -5.23
CA LEU A 154 10.18 8.06 -4.59
C LEU A 154 8.74 7.69 -4.29
N TRP A 155 8.44 6.39 -4.41
CA TRP A 155 7.16 5.83 -4.01
C TRP A 155 7.40 4.44 -3.45
N PHE A 156 7.14 4.23 -2.17
CA PHE A 156 7.42 2.98 -1.48
C PHE A 156 6.44 2.73 -0.33
N HIS A 157 6.30 1.48 0.10
CA HIS A 157 5.49 1.14 1.27
C HIS A 157 6.11 1.71 2.56
N ILE A 158 5.29 2.12 3.50
CA ILE A 158 5.74 2.54 4.85
C ILE A 158 6.62 1.44 5.47
N ALA A 159 6.18 0.18 5.38
CA ALA A 159 6.93 -0.97 5.91
C ALA A 159 8.31 -1.15 5.28
N ASP A 160 8.50 -0.77 4.01
CA ASP A 160 9.81 -0.84 3.34
C ASP A 160 10.77 0.22 3.89
N GLY A 161 10.25 1.43 4.17
CA GLY A 161 11.01 2.50 4.81
C GLY A 161 11.43 2.14 6.23
N GLU A 162 10.55 1.54 7.02
CA GLU A 162 10.83 1.03 8.35
C GLU A 162 11.89 -0.08 8.31
N SER A 163 11.69 -1.09 7.45
CA SER A 163 12.61 -2.21 7.29
C SER A 163 14.01 -1.78 6.83
N ALA A 164 14.11 -0.80 5.91
CA ALA A 164 15.39 -0.28 5.47
C ALA A 164 16.16 0.38 6.62
N ARG A 165 15.50 1.18 7.47
CA ARG A 165 16.12 1.80 8.66
C ARG A 165 16.52 0.76 9.71
N GLU A 166 15.70 -0.25 9.97
CA GLU A 166 16.03 -1.37 10.87
C GLU A 166 17.25 -2.17 10.40
N GLN A 167 17.44 -2.30 9.08
CA GLN A 167 18.63 -2.90 8.47
C GLN A 167 19.87 -2.00 8.54
N GLY A 168 19.75 -0.77 9.04
CA GLY A 168 20.85 0.17 9.23
C GLY A 168 21.18 1.02 8.01
N PHE A 169 20.29 1.11 7.01
CA PHE A 169 20.45 2.05 5.90
C PHE A 169 20.17 3.48 6.36
N HIS A 170 21.10 4.40 6.09
CA HIS A 170 21.03 5.81 6.48
C HIS A 170 21.48 6.73 5.34
N GLY A 171 21.03 7.99 5.35
CA GLY A 171 21.47 9.02 4.41
C GLY A 171 21.38 8.54 2.95
N THR A 172 22.49 8.64 2.21
CA THR A 172 22.56 8.26 0.79
C THR A 172 22.14 6.80 0.55
N GLU A 173 22.57 5.87 1.39
CA GLU A 173 22.24 4.44 1.24
C GLU A 173 20.74 4.18 1.40
N LEU A 174 20.09 4.89 2.31
CA LEU A 174 18.62 4.82 2.49
C LEU A 174 17.89 5.34 1.25
N LEU A 175 18.34 6.48 0.71
CA LEU A 175 17.78 7.06 -0.52
C LEU A 175 17.88 6.08 -1.68
N GLU A 176 19.07 5.54 -1.93
CA GLU A 176 19.33 4.59 -3.02
C GLU A 176 18.53 3.28 -2.86
N LYS A 177 18.42 2.80 -1.61
CA LYS A 177 17.63 1.60 -1.29
C LYS A 177 16.16 1.76 -1.64
N LEU A 178 15.56 2.93 -1.33
CA LEU A 178 14.14 3.20 -1.54
C LEU A 178 13.80 3.70 -2.96
N GLN A 179 14.81 4.17 -3.74
CA GLN A 179 14.63 4.47 -5.17
C GLN A 179 14.51 3.22 -6.06
N ASN A 180 15.02 2.08 -5.62
CA ASN A 180 15.12 0.85 -6.41
C ASN A 180 14.04 -0.19 -6.04
N GLN A 181 12.92 0.25 -5.49
CA GLN A 181 11.79 -0.61 -5.11
C GLN A 181 10.65 -0.60 -6.11
#